data_83c67e19db3afda41060e408fe376cb3
#
_entry.id   83c67e19db3afda41060e408fe376cb3
#
_cell.length_a   1.000
_cell.length_b   1.000
_cell.length_c   1.000
_cell.angle_alpha   90.00
_cell.angle_beta   90.00
_cell.angle_gamma   90.00
#
_symmetry.space_group_name_H-M   'P 1'
#
loop_
_entity.id
_entity.type
_entity.pdbx_description
1 polymer ?
#
loop_
_entity_poly.entity_id
_entity_poly.type
_entity_poly.pdbx_seq_one_letter_code
_entity_poly.pdbx_strand_id
1 'polypeptide(L)'
;MTNKDKNVTKSAPALEKRSFWERNEASNGILLTETIKKYAISIFRGILLFGMCFMIIQPILNKLALSFMAERDLYDTTIILVPKHFSVSNWKIALNLLNYKTTMLNTLWVSILVSVIEVCMCSLVGYGFSRFNFPFKRFWFFCVILVIVIPPQTISTSLFLHFRYFNFFGKTINLRGSMIPYIMMCLGCMGLKNGLYIFMIRQFFMGFPFELEEAAYVDGCGPFKTFFRIMVPGAKPIITSCFLFSFVWQWTDSFYSNLFLGKIQLLSIQLTGIVDKFGIYLTKLHGGSVVAPIGYSNAILSTGMLLAILPLILLYIFCQRLFVESLASTGVKM
;
A
#
# COMPACT_ATOMS: atom_id res chain seq x y z
N MET A 1 44.97 -25.18 67.53
CA MET A 1 43.94 -26.22 67.27
C MET A 1 42.96 -25.59 66.32
N THR A 2 42.74 -25.94 65.17
CA THR A 2 42.98 -26.95 64.12
C THR A 2 42.41 -26.33 62.86
N ASN A 3 43.13 -26.02 61.87
CA ASN A 3 43.50 -26.68 60.61
C ASN A 3 42.40 -27.57 59.98
N LYS A 4 42.13 -27.28 58.68
CA LYS A 4 41.26 -27.93 57.68
C LYS A 4 39.94 -27.14 57.43
N ASP A 5 39.81 -26.48 56.27
CA ASP A 5 39.60 -27.11 55.00
C ASP A 5 40.03 -26.20 53.84
N LYS A 6 41.19 -26.50 53.27
CA LYS A 6 41.53 -26.21 51.87
C LYS A 6 41.08 -27.41 51.04
N ASN A 7 40.35 -27.16 50.03
CA ASN A 7 40.02 -27.93 48.82
C ASN A 7 38.50 -27.90 48.58
N VAL A 8 37.97 -27.57 47.46
CA VAL A 8 38.31 -27.96 46.10
C VAL A 8 37.50 -27.03 45.19
N THR A 9 38.11 -26.03 44.65
CA THR A 9 37.61 -25.48 43.38
C THR A 9 38.19 -26.34 42.27
N LYS A 10 37.57 -27.47 41.98
CA LYS A 10 37.83 -28.18 40.75
C LYS A 10 37.38 -27.31 39.58
N SER A 11 38.36 -26.74 38.89
CA SER A 11 38.22 -26.14 37.58
C SER A 11 37.50 -27.13 36.68
N ALA A 12 36.36 -26.76 36.17
CA ALA A 12 35.72 -27.47 35.08
C ALA A 12 36.70 -27.53 33.91
N PRO A 13 36.99 -28.74 33.36
CA PRO A 13 37.95 -28.84 32.27
C PRO A 13 37.43 -28.11 31.05
N ALA A 14 38.33 -27.38 30.44
CA ALA A 14 38.14 -26.63 29.21
C ALA A 14 37.45 -27.46 28.11
N LEU A 15 36.15 -27.30 27.97
CA LEU A 15 35.34 -27.87 26.88
C LEU A 15 35.55 -27.14 25.54
N GLU A 16 36.47 -26.18 25.51
CA GLU A 16 36.57 -25.20 24.42
C GLU A 16 37.55 -25.58 23.29
N LYS A 17 38.19 -26.74 23.30
CA LYS A 17 39.19 -27.12 22.28
C LYS A 17 39.00 -28.49 21.64
N ARG A 18 37.81 -29.09 21.74
CA ARG A 18 37.57 -30.33 20.98
C ARG A 18 37.17 -30.01 19.56
N SER A 19 37.82 -30.65 18.59
CA SER A 19 37.44 -30.58 17.16
C SER A 19 35.96 -30.92 16.99
N PHE A 20 35.31 -30.35 15.97
CA PHE A 20 33.93 -30.70 15.63
C PHE A 20 33.72 -32.23 15.52
N TRP A 21 34.67 -32.94 14.96
CA TRP A 21 34.61 -34.38 14.78
C TRP A 21 34.65 -35.15 16.12
N GLU A 22 35.53 -34.78 17.05
CA GLU A 22 35.58 -35.39 18.40
C GLU A 22 34.28 -35.13 19.18
N ARG A 23 33.65 -33.95 19.02
CA ARG A 23 32.35 -33.66 19.63
C ARG A 23 31.24 -34.48 19.00
N ASN A 24 31.28 -34.71 17.69
CA ASN A 24 30.30 -35.49 16.98
C ASN A 24 30.39 -37.00 17.34
N GLU A 25 31.63 -37.56 17.47
CA GLU A 25 31.84 -38.93 17.96
C GLU A 25 31.33 -39.09 19.41
N ALA A 26 31.60 -38.11 20.27
CA ALA A 26 31.11 -38.13 21.66
C ALA A 26 29.57 -38.04 21.75
N SER A 27 28.89 -37.49 20.74
CA SER A 27 27.44 -37.39 20.64
C SER A 27 26.78 -38.47 19.76
N ASN A 28 27.50 -39.56 19.43
CA ASN A 28 27.03 -40.64 18.55
C ASN A 28 26.49 -40.14 17.19
N GLY A 29 27.11 -39.14 16.59
CA GLY A 29 26.73 -38.60 15.29
C GLY A 29 25.54 -37.61 15.29
N ILE A 30 24.96 -37.35 16.44
CA ILE A 30 23.77 -36.45 16.54
C ILE A 30 24.09 -35.02 16.09
N LEU A 31 25.29 -34.50 16.41
CA LEU A 31 25.70 -33.15 16.02
C LEU A 31 25.79 -32.97 14.50
N LEU A 32 26.27 -33.99 13.80
CA LEU A 32 26.38 -33.97 12.33
C LEU A 32 24.99 -34.00 11.70
N THR A 33 24.10 -34.89 12.18
CA THR A 33 22.73 -34.98 11.68
C THR A 33 21.92 -33.66 11.91
N GLU A 34 22.05 -33.06 13.10
CA GLU A 34 21.41 -31.78 13.37
C GLU A 34 21.98 -30.64 12.50
N THR A 35 23.30 -30.63 12.30
CA THR A 35 23.95 -29.64 11.43
C THR A 35 23.51 -29.81 9.99
N ILE A 36 23.49 -31.02 9.45
CA ILE A 36 23.00 -31.32 8.09
C ILE A 36 21.51 -30.89 7.98
N LYS A 37 20.67 -31.26 8.94
CA LYS A 37 19.27 -30.90 8.97
C LYS A 37 19.07 -29.35 8.98
N LYS A 38 19.86 -28.65 9.78
CA LYS A 38 19.85 -27.19 9.85
C LYS A 38 20.20 -26.55 8.49
N TYR A 39 21.28 -27.04 7.85
CA TYR A 39 21.65 -26.52 6.52
C TYR A 39 20.64 -26.90 5.44
N ALA A 40 20.12 -28.12 5.43
CA ALA A 40 19.11 -28.58 4.49
C ALA A 40 17.82 -27.72 4.61
N ILE A 41 17.35 -27.47 5.83
CA ILE A 41 16.19 -26.58 6.06
C ILE A 41 16.50 -25.13 5.64
N SER A 42 17.71 -24.65 5.90
CA SER A 42 18.12 -23.29 5.50
C SER A 42 18.18 -23.14 3.98
N ILE A 43 18.74 -24.13 3.28
CA ILE A 43 18.79 -24.16 1.81
C ILE A 43 17.38 -24.26 1.23
N PHE A 44 16.56 -25.18 1.75
CA PHE A 44 15.16 -25.30 1.33
C PHE A 44 14.39 -23.98 1.49
N ARG A 45 14.54 -23.34 2.66
CA ARG A 45 13.95 -22.00 2.92
C ARG A 45 14.47 -20.96 1.93
N GLY A 46 15.77 -20.96 1.65
CA GLY A 46 16.39 -20.05 0.68
C GLY A 46 15.82 -20.23 -0.73
N ILE A 47 15.70 -21.47 -1.21
CA ILE A 47 15.14 -21.80 -2.52
C ILE A 47 13.66 -21.37 -2.60
N LEU A 48 12.89 -21.67 -1.54
CA LEU A 48 11.47 -21.30 -1.47
C LEU A 48 11.30 -19.77 -1.50
N LEU A 49 12.04 -19.05 -0.67
CA LEU A 49 11.99 -17.58 -0.64
C LEU A 49 12.43 -16.98 -1.98
N PHE A 50 13.52 -17.47 -2.57
CA PHE A 50 13.98 -17.01 -3.89
C PHE A 50 12.93 -17.26 -4.97
N GLY A 51 12.33 -18.44 -5.00
CA GLY A 51 11.28 -18.78 -5.95
C GLY A 51 10.04 -17.89 -5.80
N MET A 52 9.59 -17.64 -4.57
CA MET A 52 8.49 -16.72 -4.31
C MET A 52 8.83 -15.28 -4.73
N CYS A 53 10.01 -14.78 -4.37
CA CYS A 53 10.47 -13.45 -4.77
C CYS A 53 10.56 -13.32 -6.30
N PHE A 54 11.12 -14.33 -6.97
CA PHE A 54 11.21 -14.35 -8.43
C PHE A 54 9.82 -14.30 -9.08
N MET A 55 8.88 -15.11 -8.59
CA MET A 55 7.51 -15.14 -9.10
C MET A 55 6.79 -13.79 -8.98
N ILE A 56 7.05 -13.03 -7.89
CA ILE A 56 6.49 -11.69 -7.67
C ILE A 56 7.17 -10.64 -8.56
N ILE A 57 8.49 -10.75 -8.77
CA ILE A 57 9.27 -9.74 -9.51
C ILE A 57 9.18 -9.97 -11.02
N GLN A 58 9.00 -11.21 -11.48
CA GLN A 58 8.97 -11.57 -12.90
C GLN A 58 8.04 -10.70 -13.76
N PRO A 59 6.77 -10.41 -13.36
CA PRO A 59 5.89 -9.56 -14.16
C PRO A 59 6.43 -8.13 -14.32
N ILE A 60 7.14 -7.60 -13.32
CA ILE A 60 7.75 -6.27 -13.38
C ILE A 60 8.95 -6.29 -14.33
N LEU A 61 9.79 -7.33 -14.24
CA LEU A 61 10.93 -7.51 -15.16
C LEU A 61 10.47 -7.63 -16.61
N ASN A 62 9.39 -8.37 -16.89
CA ASN A 62 8.80 -8.47 -18.22
C ASN A 62 8.34 -7.11 -18.75
N LYS A 63 7.64 -6.32 -17.92
CA LYS A 63 7.22 -4.97 -18.32
C LYS A 63 8.41 -4.04 -18.56
N LEU A 64 9.46 -4.17 -17.74
CA LEU A 64 10.69 -3.40 -17.91
C LEU A 64 11.37 -3.76 -19.24
N ALA A 65 11.49 -5.05 -19.54
CA ALA A 65 12.05 -5.50 -20.82
C ALA A 65 11.26 -4.96 -22.01
N LEU A 66 9.93 -5.14 -22.02
CA LEU A 66 9.06 -4.64 -23.09
C LEU A 66 9.16 -3.12 -23.26
N SER A 67 9.34 -2.36 -22.19
CA SER A 67 9.42 -0.91 -22.24
C SER A 67 10.64 -0.39 -23.00
N PHE A 68 11.72 -1.18 -23.07
CA PHE A 68 12.96 -0.84 -23.76
C PHE A 68 13.17 -1.58 -25.09
N MET A 69 12.24 -2.44 -25.50
CA MET A 69 12.29 -3.12 -26.80
C MET A 69 11.99 -2.14 -27.95
N ALA A 70 12.77 -2.22 -29.02
CA ALA A 70 12.45 -1.54 -30.27
C ALA A 70 11.24 -2.21 -30.93
N GLU A 71 10.51 -1.47 -31.77
CA GLU A 71 9.31 -1.97 -32.47
C GLU A 71 9.54 -3.31 -33.15
N ARG A 72 10.65 -3.47 -33.87
CA ARG A 72 11.03 -4.71 -34.56
C ARG A 72 11.21 -5.91 -33.64
N ASP A 73 11.67 -5.69 -32.40
CA ASP A 73 11.87 -6.76 -31.43
C ASP A 73 10.52 -7.28 -30.88
N LEU A 74 9.48 -6.46 -30.92
CA LEU A 74 8.15 -6.79 -30.43
C LEU A 74 7.39 -7.77 -31.35
N TYR A 75 7.87 -7.96 -32.57
CA TYR A 75 7.33 -8.94 -33.53
C TYR A 75 8.10 -10.26 -33.52
N ASP A 76 9.28 -10.30 -32.89
CA ASP A 76 10.09 -11.53 -32.78
C ASP A 76 9.73 -12.28 -31.50
N THR A 77 8.96 -13.35 -31.63
CA THR A 77 8.50 -14.20 -30.50
C THR A 77 9.64 -14.91 -29.77
N THR A 78 10.86 -14.91 -30.30
CA THR A 78 12.05 -15.49 -29.66
C THR A 78 12.64 -14.57 -28.59
N ILE A 79 12.28 -13.28 -28.60
CA ILE A 79 12.78 -12.28 -27.67
C ILE A 79 11.80 -12.16 -26.48
N ILE A 80 12.20 -12.66 -25.31
CA ILE A 80 11.30 -12.70 -24.14
C ILE A 80 11.69 -11.63 -23.09
N LEU A 81 12.93 -11.61 -22.61
CA LEU A 81 13.33 -10.79 -21.46
C LEU A 81 14.42 -9.76 -21.78
N VAL A 82 15.24 -10.03 -22.78
CA VAL A 82 16.39 -9.15 -23.09
C VAL A 82 16.19 -8.57 -24.49
N PRO A 83 16.02 -7.23 -24.64
CA PRO A 83 15.88 -6.61 -25.95
C PRO A 83 17.16 -6.79 -26.78
N LYS A 84 17.02 -7.20 -28.03
CA LYS A 84 18.13 -7.22 -29.01
C LYS A 84 18.51 -5.81 -29.42
N HIS A 85 17.49 -4.93 -29.54
CA HIS A 85 17.66 -3.54 -29.92
C HIS A 85 17.03 -2.66 -28.83
N PHE A 86 17.88 -2.03 -28.04
CA PHE A 86 17.46 -1.11 -26.99
C PHE A 86 16.88 0.18 -27.56
N SER A 87 15.70 0.58 -27.13
CA SER A 87 15.02 1.80 -27.57
C SER A 87 14.31 2.49 -26.42
N VAL A 88 14.36 3.81 -26.38
CA VAL A 88 13.60 4.67 -25.46
C VAL A 88 12.36 5.30 -26.12
N SER A 89 12.03 4.89 -27.36
CA SER A 89 10.89 5.44 -28.09
C SER A 89 9.56 5.21 -27.36
N ASN A 90 9.35 4.03 -26.78
CA ASN A 90 8.15 3.69 -26.01
C ASN A 90 7.93 4.65 -24.83
N TRP A 91 9.01 5.07 -24.16
CA TRP A 91 8.96 6.04 -23.07
C TRP A 91 8.51 7.42 -23.55
N LYS A 92 9.04 7.90 -24.66
CA LYS A 92 8.66 9.19 -25.26
C LYS A 92 7.18 9.18 -25.68
N ILE A 93 6.73 8.11 -26.33
CA ILE A 93 5.34 7.93 -26.77
C ILE A 93 4.41 7.86 -25.54
N ALA A 94 4.71 7.03 -24.56
CA ALA A 94 3.89 6.88 -23.36
C ALA A 94 3.78 8.17 -22.54
N LEU A 95 4.89 8.91 -22.36
CA LEU A 95 4.90 10.22 -21.69
C LEU A 95 3.96 11.23 -22.38
N ASN A 96 3.96 11.26 -23.71
CA ASN A 96 3.10 12.14 -24.48
C ASN A 96 1.62 11.70 -24.42
N LEU A 97 1.34 10.40 -24.62
CA LEU A 97 -0.02 9.86 -24.59
C LEU A 97 -0.70 10.01 -23.25
N LEU A 98 0.06 9.87 -22.17
CA LEU A 98 -0.43 10.06 -20.81
C LEU A 98 -0.54 11.55 -20.43
N ASN A 99 0.06 12.47 -21.18
CA ASN A 99 0.25 13.86 -20.73
C ASN A 99 0.86 13.89 -19.31
N TYR A 100 1.96 13.10 -19.16
CA TYR A 100 2.44 12.60 -17.87
C TYR A 100 2.66 13.70 -16.82
N LYS A 101 3.23 14.84 -17.18
CA LYS A 101 3.49 15.93 -16.24
C LYS A 101 2.20 16.42 -15.55
N THR A 102 1.17 16.69 -16.33
CA THR A 102 -0.12 17.19 -15.83
C THR A 102 -0.87 16.12 -15.04
N THR A 103 -0.94 14.90 -15.59
CA THR A 103 -1.66 13.80 -14.94
C THR A 103 -1.01 13.34 -13.65
N MET A 104 0.32 13.32 -13.60
CA MET A 104 1.09 12.99 -12.39
C MET A 104 0.85 14.02 -11.28
N LEU A 105 0.93 15.32 -11.60
CA LEU A 105 0.69 16.38 -10.62
C LEU A 105 -0.75 16.37 -10.12
N ASN A 106 -1.74 16.19 -11.01
CA ASN A 106 -3.14 16.06 -10.63
C ASN A 106 -3.36 14.85 -9.71
N THR A 107 -2.79 13.69 -10.05
CA THR A 107 -2.90 12.47 -9.24
C THR A 107 -2.27 12.67 -7.87
N LEU A 108 -1.08 13.28 -7.81
CA LEU A 108 -0.38 13.56 -6.56
C LEU A 108 -1.23 14.46 -5.65
N TRP A 109 -1.73 15.57 -6.18
CA TRP A 109 -2.53 16.53 -5.42
C TRP A 109 -3.85 15.90 -4.92
N VAL A 110 -4.57 15.20 -5.81
CA VAL A 110 -5.84 14.53 -5.46
C VAL A 110 -5.60 13.45 -4.40
N SER A 111 -4.55 12.63 -4.58
CA SER A 111 -4.23 11.56 -3.62
C SER A 111 -3.86 12.12 -2.24
N ILE A 112 -3.07 13.19 -2.17
CA ILE A 112 -2.74 13.85 -0.90
C ILE A 112 -3.99 14.41 -0.24
N LEU A 113 -4.78 15.20 -0.98
CA LEU A 113 -5.98 15.86 -0.44
C LEU A 113 -6.97 14.85 0.12
N VAL A 114 -7.31 13.84 -0.67
CA VAL A 114 -8.26 12.78 -0.29
C VAL A 114 -7.75 12.03 0.93
N SER A 115 -6.48 11.60 0.92
CA SER A 115 -5.90 10.84 2.04
C SER A 115 -5.84 11.63 3.34
N VAL A 116 -5.53 12.92 3.28
CA VAL A 116 -5.53 13.78 4.47
C VAL A 116 -6.95 13.87 5.06
N ILE A 117 -7.96 14.14 4.23
CA ILE A 117 -9.34 14.25 4.70
C ILE A 117 -9.83 12.91 5.26
N GLU A 118 -9.60 11.81 4.55
CA GLU A 118 -9.99 10.46 5.00
C GLU A 118 -9.38 10.11 6.34
N VAL A 119 -8.09 10.27 6.49
CA VAL A 119 -7.39 9.87 7.72
C VAL A 119 -7.78 10.77 8.89
N CYS A 120 -7.95 12.08 8.66
CA CYS A 120 -8.45 12.99 9.69
C CYS A 120 -9.82 12.57 10.19
N MET A 121 -10.77 12.30 9.28
CA MET A 121 -12.14 11.91 9.66
C MET A 121 -12.17 10.51 10.28
N CYS A 122 -11.46 9.54 9.71
CA CYS A 122 -11.35 8.20 10.28
C CYS A 122 -10.69 8.19 11.66
N SER A 123 -9.75 9.11 11.92
CA SER A 123 -9.11 9.25 13.23
C SER A 123 -10.09 9.78 14.28
N LEU A 124 -10.90 10.77 13.94
CA LEU A 124 -11.96 11.28 14.82
C LEU A 124 -12.99 10.21 15.12
N VAL A 125 -13.49 9.51 14.10
CA VAL A 125 -14.50 8.45 14.25
C VAL A 125 -13.93 7.25 15.01
N GLY A 126 -12.69 6.82 14.70
CA GLY A 126 -11.99 5.74 15.39
C GLY A 126 -11.76 6.04 16.88
N TYR A 127 -11.38 7.27 17.20
CA TYR A 127 -11.27 7.75 18.58
C TYR A 127 -12.62 7.73 19.28
N GLY A 128 -13.68 8.25 18.63
CA GLY A 128 -15.03 8.23 19.16
C GLY A 128 -15.51 6.81 19.49
N PHE A 129 -15.31 5.85 18.60
CA PHE A 129 -15.62 4.44 18.82
C PHE A 129 -14.75 3.76 19.89
N SER A 130 -13.55 4.23 20.15
CA SER A 130 -12.70 3.65 21.18
C SER A 130 -13.07 4.15 22.57
N ARG A 131 -13.30 5.44 22.75
CA ARG A 131 -13.35 6.11 24.05
C ARG A 131 -14.75 6.45 24.55
N PHE A 132 -15.65 6.86 23.65
CA PHE A 132 -16.99 7.28 24.08
C PHE A 132 -17.98 6.12 24.13
N ASN A 133 -18.89 6.20 25.10
CA ASN A 133 -20.07 5.33 25.20
C ASN A 133 -21.29 6.12 24.72
N PHE A 134 -21.94 5.60 23.69
CA PHE A 134 -23.16 6.18 23.10
C PHE A 134 -24.16 5.08 22.73
N PRO A 135 -25.46 5.41 22.61
CA PRO A 135 -26.47 4.43 22.28
C PRO A 135 -26.20 3.75 20.95
N PHE A 136 -26.46 2.46 20.90
CA PHE A 136 -26.27 1.62 19.70
C PHE A 136 -24.83 1.57 19.16
N LYS A 137 -23.80 1.85 19.98
CA LYS A 137 -22.37 1.83 19.58
C LYS A 137 -21.99 0.55 18.82
N ARG A 138 -22.45 -0.63 19.27
CA ARG A 138 -22.19 -1.93 18.63
C ARG A 138 -22.82 -2.01 17.23
N PHE A 139 -24.03 -1.51 17.06
CA PHE A 139 -24.73 -1.48 15.79
C PHE A 139 -24.01 -0.56 14.79
N TRP A 140 -23.65 0.64 15.20
CA TRP A 140 -22.90 1.57 14.34
C TRP A 140 -21.53 1.02 13.95
N PHE A 141 -20.84 0.33 14.87
CA PHE A 141 -19.57 -0.31 14.53
C PHE A 141 -19.77 -1.50 13.56
N PHE A 142 -20.86 -2.25 13.68
CA PHE A 142 -21.25 -3.26 12.70
C PHE A 142 -21.44 -2.63 11.30
N CYS A 143 -22.07 -1.45 11.20
CA CYS A 143 -22.18 -0.72 9.93
C CYS A 143 -20.80 -0.35 9.35
N VAL A 144 -19.83 0.03 10.18
CA VAL A 144 -18.44 0.25 9.74
C VAL A 144 -17.83 -1.02 9.14
N ILE A 145 -18.06 -2.17 9.76
CA ILE A 145 -17.60 -3.47 9.22
C ILE A 145 -18.31 -3.79 7.91
N LEU A 146 -19.59 -3.51 7.76
CA LEU A 146 -20.32 -3.71 6.50
C LEU A 146 -19.71 -2.87 5.36
N VAL A 147 -19.25 -1.65 5.61
CA VAL A 147 -18.56 -0.81 4.61
C VAL A 147 -17.27 -1.46 4.11
N ILE A 148 -16.59 -2.28 4.94
CA ILE A 148 -15.40 -3.02 4.50
C ILE A 148 -15.78 -4.17 3.56
N VAL A 149 -16.89 -4.86 3.86
CA VAL A 149 -17.30 -6.09 3.17
C VAL A 149 -18.02 -5.80 1.86
N ILE A 150 -18.85 -4.74 1.83
CA ILE A 150 -19.64 -4.40 0.64
C ILE A 150 -18.73 -3.84 -0.47
N PRO A 151 -18.67 -4.48 -1.66
CA PRO A 151 -17.87 -3.97 -2.75
C PRO A 151 -18.40 -2.61 -3.24
N PRO A 152 -17.55 -1.60 -3.48
CA PRO A 152 -17.98 -0.30 -3.96
C PRO A 152 -18.80 -0.34 -5.27
N GLN A 153 -18.56 -1.35 -6.09
CA GLN A 153 -19.23 -1.54 -7.38
C GLN A 153 -20.75 -1.74 -7.22
N THR A 154 -21.18 -2.38 -6.13
CA THR A 154 -22.61 -2.66 -5.88
C THR A 154 -23.43 -1.40 -5.66
N ILE A 155 -22.83 -0.36 -5.09
CA ILE A 155 -23.50 0.91 -4.78
C ILE A 155 -23.24 2.01 -5.84
N SER A 156 -22.49 1.68 -6.89
CA SER A 156 -22.02 2.65 -7.89
C SER A 156 -23.15 3.41 -8.58
N THR A 157 -24.22 2.72 -9.00
CA THR A 157 -25.35 3.32 -9.67
C THR A 157 -26.09 4.30 -8.74
N SER A 158 -26.30 3.90 -7.48
CA SER A 158 -26.95 4.76 -6.49
C SER A 158 -26.12 6.01 -6.21
N LEU A 159 -24.80 5.87 -6.04
CA LEU A 159 -23.89 7.00 -5.86
C LEU A 159 -23.85 7.91 -7.08
N PHE A 160 -23.83 7.34 -8.28
CA PHE A 160 -23.87 8.08 -9.52
C PHE A 160 -25.13 8.95 -9.61
N LEU A 161 -26.31 8.36 -9.36
CA LEU A 161 -27.58 9.08 -9.41
C LEU A 161 -27.67 10.14 -8.30
N HIS A 162 -27.23 9.79 -7.09
CA HIS A 162 -27.23 10.73 -5.97
C HIS A 162 -26.44 12.00 -6.27
N PHE A 163 -25.22 11.91 -6.80
CA PHE A 163 -24.41 13.07 -7.12
C PHE A 163 -24.74 13.74 -8.45
N ARG A 164 -25.41 13.03 -9.36
CA ARG A 164 -25.92 13.62 -10.59
C ARG A 164 -27.15 14.50 -10.34
N TYR A 165 -28.04 14.08 -9.44
CA TYR A 165 -29.28 14.74 -9.09
C TYR A 165 -29.27 15.17 -7.62
N PHE A 166 -28.16 15.78 -7.20
CA PHE A 166 -28.02 16.21 -5.82
C PHE A 166 -29.01 17.35 -5.53
N ASN A 167 -29.92 17.12 -4.58
CA ASN A 167 -30.92 18.13 -4.19
C ASN A 167 -30.36 19.00 -3.06
N PHE A 168 -30.19 20.28 -3.35
CA PHE A 168 -29.74 21.27 -2.38
C PHE A 168 -30.81 22.36 -2.27
N PHE A 169 -31.54 22.37 -1.16
CA PHE A 169 -32.65 23.31 -0.90
C PHE A 169 -33.66 23.46 -2.05
N GLY A 170 -34.10 22.34 -2.63
CA GLY A 170 -35.08 22.29 -3.71
C GLY A 170 -34.54 22.53 -5.13
N LYS A 171 -33.23 22.77 -5.26
CA LYS A 171 -32.56 22.84 -6.57
C LYS A 171 -31.73 21.60 -6.82
N THR A 172 -31.93 20.98 -7.97
CA THR A 172 -31.12 19.84 -8.41
C THR A 172 -29.82 20.34 -9.04
N ILE A 173 -28.68 19.91 -8.49
CA ILE A 173 -27.35 20.31 -8.95
C ILE A 173 -26.60 19.02 -9.37
N ASN A 174 -25.94 19.08 -10.53
CA ASN A 174 -25.03 18.01 -10.95
C ASN A 174 -23.63 18.30 -10.38
N LEU A 175 -23.23 17.52 -9.38
CA LEU A 175 -21.91 17.64 -8.73
C LEU A 175 -20.81 16.81 -9.42
N ARG A 176 -21.16 15.99 -10.42
CA ARG A 176 -20.18 15.18 -11.15
C ARG A 176 -19.23 16.04 -11.98
N GLY A 177 -18.01 15.56 -12.15
CA GLY A 177 -16.93 16.29 -12.83
C GLY A 177 -16.23 17.31 -11.94
N SER A 178 -16.47 17.25 -10.62
CA SER A 178 -15.82 18.10 -9.61
C SER A 178 -15.28 17.24 -8.46
N MET A 179 -14.47 17.85 -7.58
CA MET A 179 -13.96 17.21 -6.36
C MET A 179 -15.00 17.08 -5.24
N ILE A 180 -16.15 17.76 -5.37
CA ILE A 180 -17.16 17.83 -4.30
C ILE A 180 -17.67 16.46 -3.85
N PRO A 181 -18.08 15.53 -4.76
CA PRO A 181 -18.51 14.19 -4.36
C PRO A 181 -17.45 13.46 -3.55
N TYR A 182 -16.18 13.55 -3.97
CA TYR A 182 -15.07 12.92 -3.25
C TYR A 182 -14.91 13.47 -1.84
N ILE A 183 -14.87 14.80 -1.71
CA ILE A 183 -14.74 15.47 -0.42
C ILE A 183 -15.92 15.11 0.49
N MET A 184 -17.15 15.12 -0.03
CA MET A 184 -18.34 14.74 0.74
C MET A 184 -18.28 13.29 1.23
N MET A 185 -17.85 12.36 0.37
CA MET A 185 -17.70 10.95 0.76
C MET A 185 -16.62 10.78 1.83
N CYS A 186 -15.47 11.45 1.70
CA CYS A 186 -14.39 11.38 2.69
C CYS A 186 -14.82 11.97 4.03
N LEU A 187 -15.51 13.13 4.04
CA LEU A 187 -16.06 13.75 5.25
C LEU A 187 -17.11 12.85 5.92
N GLY A 188 -17.92 12.14 5.13
CA GLY A 188 -18.91 11.19 5.62
C GLY A 188 -18.34 9.81 5.97
N CYS A 189 -17.02 9.61 5.91
CA CYS A 189 -16.37 8.31 6.11
C CYS A 189 -16.89 7.20 5.18
N MET A 190 -17.30 7.56 3.97
CA MET A 190 -17.78 6.68 2.90
C MET A 190 -16.82 6.64 1.70
N GLY A 191 -15.60 7.16 1.85
CA GLY A 191 -14.56 7.11 0.83
C GLY A 191 -13.93 5.73 0.70
N LEU A 192 -12.85 5.66 -0.07
CA LEU A 192 -12.19 4.40 -0.42
C LEU A 192 -11.53 3.77 0.82
N LYS A 193 -12.02 2.58 1.23
CA LYS A 193 -11.49 1.84 2.40
C LYS A 193 -11.61 2.52 3.76
N ASN A 194 -12.44 3.54 3.93
CA ASN A 194 -12.60 4.26 5.20
C ASN A 194 -12.97 3.33 6.37
N GLY A 195 -13.82 2.32 6.14
CA GLY A 195 -14.16 1.33 7.18
C GLY A 195 -12.94 0.64 7.75
N LEU A 196 -11.96 0.28 6.89
CA LEU A 196 -10.69 -0.33 7.32
C LEU A 196 -9.87 0.64 8.17
N TYR A 197 -9.76 1.91 7.77
CA TYR A 197 -9.00 2.92 8.53
C TYR A 197 -9.63 3.19 9.89
N ILE A 198 -10.96 3.31 9.96
CA ILE A 198 -11.69 3.44 11.24
C ILE A 198 -11.41 2.23 12.14
N PHE A 199 -11.47 1.02 11.58
CA PHE A 199 -11.20 -0.21 12.32
C PHE A 199 -9.77 -0.22 12.89
N MET A 200 -8.75 0.04 12.06
CA MET A 200 -7.35 0.05 12.45
C MET A 200 -7.07 1.09 13.55
N ILE A 201 -7.53 2.31 13.34
CA ILE A 201 -7.32 3.42 14.27
C ILE A 201 -8.05 3.18 15.59
N ARG A 202 -9.30 2.67 15.55
CA ARG A 202 -10.04 2.27 16.75
C ARG A 202 -9.27 1.22 17.55
N GLN A 203 -8.78 0.16 16.91
CA GLN A 203 -8.02 -0.89 17.60
C GLN A 203 -6.76 -0.36 18.26
N PHE A 204 -6.06 0.56 17.60
CA PHE A 204 -4.90 1.22 18.17
C PHE A 204 -5.29 2.01 19.42
N PHE A 205 -6.31 2.86 19.36
CA PHE A 205 -6.75 3.66 20.49
C PHE A 205 -7.30 2.81 21.64
N MET A 206 -7.91 1.66 21.38
CA MET A 206 -8.33 0.74 22.45
C MET A 206 -7.14 0.18 23.25
N GLY A 207 -6.00 -0.02 22.62
CA GLY A 207 -4.76 -0.44 23.27
C GLY A 207 -3.94 0.69 23.89
N PHE A 208 -4.35 1.94 23.73
CA PHE A 208 -3.64 3.09 24.27
C PHE A 208 -4.00 3.30 25.75
N PRO A 209 -3.01 3.56 26.65
CA PRO A 209 -3.25 3.71 28.09
C PRO A 209 -4.29 4.80 28.39
N PHE A 210 -5.26 4.46 29.25
CA PHE A 210 -6.36 5.37 29.59
C PHE A 210 -5.90 6.46 30.56
N GLU A 211 -4.88 6.16 31.35
CA GLU A 211 -4.27 7.05 32.34
C GLU A 211 -3.74 8.37 31.75
N LEU A 212 -3.32 8.33 30.49
CA LEU A 212 -2.83 9.54 29.77
C LEU A 212 -3.99 10.52 29.49
N GLU A 213 -5.18 10.01 29.23
CA GLU A 213 -6.38 10.85 29.03
C GLU A 213 -6.91 11.38 30.34
N GLU A 214 -6.91 10.56 31.39
CA GLU A 214 -7.31 11.00 32.75
C GLU A 214 -6.41 12.09 33.27
N ALA A 215 -5.09 11.96 33.11
CA ALA A 215 -4.13 13.02 33.47
C ALA A 215 -4.43 14.33 32.72
N ALA A 216 -4.73 14.25 31.42
CA ALA A 216 -5.10 15.42 30.64
C ALA A 216 -6.40 16.08 31.12
N TYR A 217 -7.39 15.29 31.53
CA TYR A 217 -8.65 15.81 32.08
C TYR A 217 -8.42 16.49 33.45
N VAL A 218 -7.55 15.93 34.30
CA VAL A 218 -7.15 16.55 35.56
C VAL A 218 -6.45 17.89 35.31
N ASP A 219 -5.64 17.98 34.23
CA ASP A 219 -4.98 19.21 33.79
C ASP A 219 -5.95 20.21 33.09
N GLY A 220 -7.26 19.95 33.09
CA GLY A 220 -8.29 20.82 32.52
C GLY A 220 -8.38 20.79 30.99
N CYS A 221 -7.85 19.76 30.34
CA CYS A 221 -8.03 19.58 28.91
C CYS A 221 -9.42 19.01 28.62
N GLY A 222 -10.19 19.63 27.71
CA GLY A 222 -11.42 19.04 27.18
C GLY A 222 -11.12 17.94 26.14
N PRO A 223 -12.14 17.13 25.75
CA PRO A 223 -11.97 15.97 24.85
C PRO A 223 -11.25 16.27 23.53
N PHE A 224 -11.58 17.38 22.88
CA PHE A 224 -10.93 17.80 21.64
C PHE A 224 -9.45 18.16 21.84
N LYS A 225 -9.14 18.86 22.93
CA LYS A 225 -7.75 19.24 23.23
C LYS A 225 -6.92 18.02 23.56
N THR A 226 -7.47 17.07 24.31
CA THR A 226 -6.85 15.75 24.60
C THR A 226 -6.61 14.98 23.31
N PHE A 227 -7.61 14.91 22.41
CA PHE A 227 -7.45 14.24 21.12
C PHE A 227 -6.29 14.82 20.32
N PHE A 228 -6.26 16.12 20.06
CA PHE A 228 -5.22 16.73 19.20
C PHE A 228 -3.84 16.81 19.84
N ARG A 229 -3.74 17.00 21.16
CA ARG A 229 -2.45 17.20 21.84
C ARG A 229 -1.80 15.93 22.36
N ILE A 230 -2.59 14.89 22.65
CA ILE A 230 -2.09 13.65 23.28
C ILE A 230 -2.34 12.45 22.38
N MET A 231 -3.61 12.24 21.99
CA MET A 231 -3.99 11.02 21.28
C MET A 231 -3.44 10.96 19.85
N VAL A 232 -3.56 12.03 19.08
CA VAL A 232 -3.04 12.09 17.70
C VAL A 232 -1.52 11.96 17.65
N PRO A 233 -0.72 12.69 18.46
CA PRO A 233 0.73 12.49 18.51
C PRO A 233 1.13 11.08 18.95
N GLY A 234 0.43 10.50 19.95
CA GLY A 234 0.67 9.13 20.40
C GLY A 234 0.28 8.08 19.36
N ALA A 235 -0.70 8.38 18.49
CA ALA A 235 -1.15 7.51 17.42
C ALA A 235 -0.43 7.76 16.07
N LYS A 236 0.63 8.56 16.05
CA LYS A 236 1.37 8.89 14.83
C LYS A 236 1.74 7.66 13.98
N PRO A 237 2.20 6.52 14.51
CA PRO A 237 2.53 5.36 13.70
C PRO A 237 1.33 4.83 12.90
N ILE A 238 0.19 4.61 13.54
CA ILE A 238 -1.01 4.07 12.88
C ILE A 238 -1.64 5.09 11.93
N ILE A 239 -1.66 6.38 12.26
CA ILE A 239 -2.15 7.47 11.41
C ILE A 239 -1.30 7.56 10.15
N THR A 240 0.03 7.49 10.28
CA THR A 240 0.94 7.47 9.12
C THR A 240 0.70 6.26 8.23
N SER A 241 0.48 5.08 8.80
CA SER A 241 0.17 3.88 8.02
C SER A 241 -1.15 4.00 7.28
N CYS A 242 -2.21 4.48 7.94
CA CYS A 242 -3.50 4.72 7.29
C CYS A 242 -3.37 5.76 6.17
N PHE A 243 -2.56 6.80 6.37
CA PHE A 243 -2.28 7.80 5.33
C PHE A 243 -1.58 7.18 4.11
N LEU A 244 -0.54 6.38 4.33
CA LEU A 244 0.17 5.71 3.24
C LEU A 244 -0.73 4.72 2.49
N PHE A 245 -1.55 3.96 3.21
CA PHE A 245 -2.54 3.08 2.57
C PHE A 245 -3.56 3.88 1.76
N SER A 246 -4.16 4.91 2.34
CA SER A 246 -5.13 5.77 1.64
C SER A 246 -4.51 6.41 0.39
N PHE A 247 -3.27 6.92 0.51
CA PHE A 247 -2.55 7.52 -0.60
C PHE A 247 -2.33 6.53 -1.76
N VAL A 248 -1.83 5.32 -1.47
CA VAL A 248 -1.58 4.29 -2.49
C VAL A 248 -2.89 3.82 -3.14
N TRP A 249 -3.93 3.60 -2.34
CA TRP A 249 -5.25 3.22 -2.87
C TRP A 249 -5.85 4.32 -3.75
N GLN A 250 -5.76 5.57 -3.33
CA GLN A 250 -6.26 6.71 -4.11
C GLN A 250 -5.44 6.94 -5.39
N TRP A 251 -4.11 6.76 -5.33
CA TRP A 251 -3.23 6.85 -6.50
C TRP A 251 -3.62 5.88 -7.61
N THR A 252 -3.99 4.66 -7.23
CA THR A 252 -4.34 3.58 -8.17
C THR A 252 -5.83 3.52 -8.49
N ASP A 253 -6.67 4.30 -7.78
CA ASP A 253 -8.11 4.28 -7.99
C ASP A 253 -8.48 4.75 -9.39
N SER A 254 -9.15 3.91 -10.14
CA SER A 254 -9.80 4.23 -11.40
C SER A 254 -11.32 4.24 -11.29
N PHE A 255 -11.88 3.56 -10.30
CA PHE A 255 -13.32 3.36 -10.17
C PHE A 255 -14.07 4.64 -9.77
N TYR A 256 -13.81 5.15 -8.57
CA TYR A 256 -14.43 6.41 -8.12
C TYR A 256 -13.92 7.60 -8.92
N SER A 257 -12.67 7.55 -9.37
CA SER A 257 -12.08 8.58 -10.21
C SER A 257 -12.82 8.72 -11.54
N ASN A 258 -13.17 7.63 -12.22
CA ASN A 258 -14.02 7.66 -13.42
C ASN A 258 -15.45 8.08 -13.10
N LEU A 259 -16.00 7.67 -11.96
CA LEU A 259 -17.38 7.96 -11.60
C LEU A 259 -17.60 9.45 -11.34
N PHE A 260 -16.65 10.13 -10.70
CA PHE A 260 -16.80 11.50 -10.21
C PHE A 260 -15.89 12.52 -10.89
N LEU A 261 -14.66 12.18 -11.23
CA LEU A 261 -13.61 13.11 -11.66
C LEU A 261 -13.36 13.13 -13.17
N GLY A 262 -14.32 12.74 -13.99
CA GLY A 262 -14.14 12.58 -15.43
C GLY A 262 -13.55 13.76 -16.20
N LYS A 263 -13.56 14.99 -15.61
CA LYS A 263 -12.92 16.18 -16.18
C LYS A 263 -11.47 16.37 -15.75
N ILE A 264 -11.04 15.71 -14.66
CA ILE A 264 -9.67 15.81 -14.12
C ILE A 264 -8.87 14.66 -14.69
N GLN A 265 -7.80 14.98 -15.41
CA GLN A 265 -6.91 13.97 -15.96
C GLN A 265 -6.06 13.37 -14.84
N LEU A 266 -6.38 12.14 -14.43
CA LEU A 266 -5.61 11.36 -13.46
C LEU A 266 -4.85 10.26 -14.17
N LEU A 267 -3.71 9.86 -13.61
CA LEU A 267 -2.80 8.89 -14.19
C LEU A 267 -3.48 7.51 -14.33
N SER A 268 -4.24 7.06 -13.33
CA SER A 268 -5.01 5.82 -13.37
C SER A 268 -6.04 5.79 -14.50
N ILE A 269 -6.78 6.91 -14.70
CA ILE A 269 -7.77 7.03 -15.80
C ILE A 269 -7.08 7.05 -17.15
N GLN A 270 -5.99 7.82 -17.29
CA GLN A 270 -5.27 7.93 -18.55
C GLN A 270 -4.62 6.61 -18.96
N LEU A 271 -4.18 5.81 -17.97
CA LEU A 271 -3.58 4.51 -18.21
C LEU A 271 -4.59 3.48 -18.75
N THR A 272 -5.84 3.50 -18.28
CA THR A 272 -6.89 2.58 -18.80
C THR A 272 -7.18 2.82 -20.28
N GLY A 273 -7.06 4.04 -20.77
CA GLY A 273 -7.28 4.41 -22.17
C GLY A 273 -6.01 4.51 -23.03
N ILE A 274 -4.84 4.11 -22.53
CA ILE A 274 -3.56 4.34 -23.25
C ILE A 274 -3.47 3.57 -24.55
N VAL A 275 -4.03 2.36 -24.61
CA VAL A 275 -4.01 1.51 -25.80
C VAL A 275 -4.85 2.12 -26.93
N ASP A 276 -6.05 2.64 -26.62
CA ASP A 276 -6.91 3.31 -27.58
C ASP A 276 -6.26 4.59 -28.12
N LYS A 277 -5.64 5.38 -27.22
CA LYS A 277 -4.88 6.57 -27.61
C LYS A 277 -3.69 6.25 -28.49
N PHE A 278 -3.03 5.13 -28.23
CA PHE A 278 -1.93 4.65 -29.06
C PHE A 278 -2.43 4.26 -30.46
N GLY A 279 -3.57 3.58 -30.57
CA GLY A 279 -4.19 3.30 -31.87
C GLY A 279 -4.49 4.57 -32.67
N ILE A 280 -5.07 5.59 -32.01
CA ILE A 280 -5.33 6.91 -32.63
C ILE A 280 -4.01 7.59 -33.03
N TYR A 281 -2.98 7.49 -32.22
CA TYR A 281 -1.66 8.03 -32.53
C TYR A 281 -1.06 7.41 -33.79
N LEU A 282 -1.10 6.07 -33.93
CA LEU A 282 -0.62 5.36 -35.13
C LEU A 282 -1.42 5.72 -36.37
N THR A 283 -2.75 5.81 -36.26
CA THR A 283 -3.64 6.24 -37.35
C THR A 283 -3.25 7.64 -37.87
N LYS A 284 -2.94 8.57 -36.97
CA LYS A 284 -2.47 9.91 -37.34
C LYS A 284 -1.08 9.89 -38.00
N LEU A 285 -0.20 9.02 -37.54
CA LEU A 285 1.17 8.93 -38.05
C LEU A 285 1.23 8.37 -39.47
N HIS A 286 0.40 7.37 -39.77
CA HIS A 286 0.43 6.65 -41.06
C HIS A 286 -0.64 7.14 -42.07
N GLY A 287 -1.49 8.10 -41.70
CA GLY A 287 -2.49 8.69 -42.61
C GLY A 287 -3.63 7.77 -43.01
N GLY A 288 -3.88 6.68 -42.29
CA GLY A 288 -4.94 5.69 -42.57
C GLY A 288 -5.37 4.91 -41.33
N SER A 289 -6.44 4.13 -41.43
CA SER A 289 -6.89 3.27 -40.32
C SER A 289 -5.88 2.13 -40.12
N VAL A 290 -5.05 2.27 -39.09
CA VAL A 290 -4.03 1.28 -38.72
C VAL A 290 -4.46 0.62 -37.41
N VAL A 291 -4.57 -0.70 -37.41
CA VAL A 291 -4.78 -1.47 -36.17
C VAL A 291 -3.44 -1.56 -35.45
N ALA A 292 -3.40 -1.05 -34.24
CA ALA A 292 -2.19 -1.11 -33.42
C ALA A 292 -1.81 -2.58 -33.13
N PRO A 293 -0.59 -3.01 -33.46
CA PRO A 293 -0.13 -4.36 -33.21
C PRO A 293 -0.17 -4.66 -31.71
N ILE A 294 -0.63 -5.86 -31.33
CA ILE A 294 -0.83 -6.26 -29.94
C ILE A 294 0.49 -6.16 -29.14
N GLY A 295 1.61 -6.63 -29.72
CA GLY A 295 2.92 -6.57 -29.09
C GLY A 295 3.35 -5.13 -28.77
N TYR A 296 3.17 -4.21 -29.72
CA TYR A 296 3.52 -2.81 -29.55
C TYR A 296 2.59 -2.10 -28.57
N SER A 297 1.28 -2.37 -28.63
CA SER A 297 0.30 -1.87 -27.65
C SER A 297 0.65 -2.31 -26.23
N ASN A 298 1.08 -3.57 -26.05
CA ASN A 298 1.52 -4.09 -24.76
C ASN A 298 2.81 -3.45 -24.27
N ALA A 299 3.75 -3.09 -25.15
CA ALA A 299 4.95 -2.37 -24.78
C ALA A 299 4.65 -0.95 -24.30
N ILE A 300 3.76 -0.23 -24.98
CA ILE A 300 3.31 1.11 -24.57
C ILE A 300 2.55 1.06 -23.25
N LEU A 301 1.63 0.08 -23.09
CA LEU A 301 0.90 -0.14 -21.84
C LEU A 301 1.87 -0.46 -20.70
N SER A 302 2.86 -1.34 -20.91
CA SER A 302 3.87 -1.70 -19.92
C SER A 302 4.69 -0.49 -19.50
N THR A 303 5.10 0.35 -20.45
CA THR A 303 5.82 1.60 -20.19
C THR A 303 4.94 2.57 -19.37
N GLY A 304 3.66 2.71 -19.72
CA GLY A 304 2.71 3.52 -18.97
C GLY A 304 2.52 3.03 -17.52
N MET A 305 2.44 1.71 -17.32
CA MET A 305 2.37 1.10 -15.98
C MET A 305 3.64 1.38 -15.16
N LEU A 306 4.82 1.29 -15.77
CA LEU A 306 6.08 1.62 -15.09
C LEU A 306 6.13 3.09 -14.69
N LEU A 307 5.71 4.01 -15.57
CA LEU A 307 5.58 5.44 -15.26
C LEU A 307 4.60 5.70 -14.11
N ALA A 308 3.52 4.93 -14.02
CA ALA A 308 2.55 5.06 -12.93
C ALA A 308 3.07 4.51 -11.59
N ILE A 309 3.87 3.45 -11.61
CA ILE A 309 4.41 2.80 -10.40
C ILE A 309 5.65 3.53 -9.87
N LEU A 310 6.45 4.16 -10.74
CA LEU A 310 7.73 4.78 -10.37
C LEU A 310 7.61 5.78 -9.21
N PRO A 311 6.64 6.72 -9.19
CA PRO A 311 6.48 7.63 -8.04
C PRO A 311 6.10 6.90 -6.74
N LEU A 312 5.32 5.80 -6.83
CA LEU A 312 4.98 4.99 -5.66
C LEU A 312 6.19 4.24 -5.10
N ILE A 313 7.06 3.72 -5.97
CA ILE A 313 8.32 3.08 -5.55
C ILE A 313 9.20 4.09 -4.82
N LEU A 314 9.36 5.29 -5.37
CA LEU A 314 10.12 6.36 -4.72
C LEU A 314 9.53 6.71 -3.36
N LEU A 315 8.22 6.92 -3.28
CA LEU A 315 7.53 7.17 -2.02
C LEU A 315 7.76 6.04 -1.00
N TYR A 316 7.66 4.77 -1.44
CA TYR A 316 7.90 3.63 -0.56
C TYR A 316 9.34 3.60 -0.03
N ILE A 317 10.35 3.84 -0.86
CA ILE A 317 11.76 3.89 -0.44
C ILE A 317 11.97 4.93 0.68
N PHE A 318 11.32 6.09 0.58
CA PHE A 318 11.42 7.12 1.63
C PHE A 318 10.62 6.78 2.89
N CYS A 319 9.46 6.12 2.73
CA CYS A 319 8.53 5.87 3.84
C CYS A 319 8.65 4.46 4.45
N GLN A 320 9.44 3.53 3.86
CA GLN A 320 9.52 2.13 4.30
C GLN A 320 9.84 1.95 5.78
N ARG A 321 10.70 2.81 6.35
CA ARG A 321 11.05 2.76 7.77
C ARG A 321 9.83 3.05 8.66
N LEU A 322 9.07 4.09 8.33
CA LEU A 322 7.84 4.44 9.07
C LEU A 322 6.80 3.32 8.97
N PHE A 323 6.75 2.63 7.81
CA PHE A 323 5.85 1.51 7.57
C PHE A 323 6.19 0.31 8.46
N VAL A 324 7.47 -0.06 8.51
CA VAL A 324 7.94 -1.19 9.33
C VAL A 324 7.77 -0.91 10.83
N GLU A 325 8.11 0.30 11.29
CA GLU A 325 7.95 0.70 12.69
C GLU A 325 6.47 0.67 13.13
N SER A 326 5.54 1.07 12.25
CA SER A 326 4.11 1.04 12.58
C SER A 326 3.53 -0.37 12.65
N LEU A 327 3.93 -1.27 11.74
CA LEU A 327 3.52 -2.67 11.77
C LEU A 327 4.11 -3.40 12.99
N ALA A 328 5.37 -3.12 13.34
CA ALA A 328 6.00 -3.68 14.52
C ALA A 328 5.31 -3.24 15.82
N SER A 329 4.88 -1.98 15.92
CA SER A 329 4.19 -1.46 17.10
C SER A 329 2.78 -2.05 17.31
N THR A 330 2.12 -2.48 16.22
CA THR A 330 0.82 -3.16 16.28
C THR A 330 0.96 -4.66 16.54
N GLY A 331 2.08 -5.30 16.16
CA GLY A 331 2.30 -6.74 16.31
C GLY A 331 2.85 -7.17 17.68
N VAL A 332 3.42 -6.29 18.47
CA VAL A 332 4.04 -6.63 19.78
C VAL A 332 3.05 -6.64 20.94
N LYS A 333 1.79 -6.27 20.73
CA LYS A 333 0.74 -6.26 21.79
C LYS A 333 -0.22 -7.45 21.74
N MET A 334 0.20 -8.61 21.18
CA MET A 334 -0.52 -9.87 21.38
C MET A 334 0.18 -10.75 22.42
#